data_b97d48cb97878982e2663c3e31edf1c6
#
_entry.id   b97d48cb97878982e2663c3e31edf1c6
#
_cell.length_a   1.000
_cell.length_b   1.000
_cell.length_c   1.000
_cell.angle_alpha   90.00
_cell.angle_beta   90.00
_cell.angle_gamma   90.00
#
_symmetry.space_group_name_H-M   'P 1'
#
loop_
_entity.id
_entity.type
_entity.pdbx_description
1 polymer ?
#
loop_
_entity_poly.entity_id
_entity_poly.type
_entity_poly.pdbx_seq_one_letter_code
_entity_poly.pdbx_strand_id
1 'polypeptide(L)'
;MSHIHIVGSGAIGSLLAAGAEKHKVTYTRYPRVYSPLHRNEATKRCDKPTLATFFSTPNESSIPNEATWLDGHSFPLHGAIASPTKIDADHVLIFPLKVYQLESALRQWLPFLHAKPVVVLLQNGMGGHEIARALLGDDYPLLLATTSHGALKKQRDDAQQQLVYTGLGSTTLGSIKHPNLCALADSFNTDSLLKTDHLLKTDHLLKTDSLLETGSLGKTGKLSKTERESRQLVRAYALLNKTLPPVALSNNILHALWSKLAVNAVINPLTALNNVPNIAICDESYSEQIHDICQEFVAVARACGEHFDLSEVKDKVIQVAKATGSNFSSMHQDVQYKRETEIDAINGYIVSMAKKKGISVPTNTLLVERVKALLV
;
A
#
# COMPACT_ATOMS: atom_id res chain seq x y z
N MET A 1 14.20 -14.10 -13.56
CA MET A 1 14.58 -12.70 -13.19
C MET A 1 13.57 -12.17 -12.19
N SER A 2 14.05 -11.43 -11.18
CA SER A 2 13.16 -10.81 -10.22
C SER A 2 12.28 -9.77 -10.92
N HIS A 3 10.96 -9.85 -10.73
CA HIS A 3 10.01 -9.01 -11.45
C HIS A 3 8.97 -8.44 -10.48
N ILE A 4 8.65 -7.15 -10.66
CA ILE A 4 7.61 -6.48 -9.90
C ILE A 4 6.39 -6.25 -10.79
N HIS A 5 5.23 -6.65 -10.30
CA HIS A 5 3.94 -6.38 -10.91
C HIS A 5 3.22 -5.30 -10.09
N ILE A 6 2.91 -4.17 -10.72
CA ILE A 6 2.31 -3.00 -10.06
C ILE A 6 0.86 -2.88 -10.51
N VAL A 7 -0.08 -3.12 -9.60
CA VAL A 7 -1.52 -3.08 -9.85
C VAL A 7 -2.07 -1.72 -9.44
N GLY A 8 -2.36 -0.89 -10.43
CA GLY A 8 -2.86 0.47 -10.25
C GLY A 8 -1.88 1.53 -10.75
N SER A 9 -2.43 2.56 -11.38
CA SER A 9 -1.71 3.70 -11.97
C SER A 9 -1.90 5.00 -11.18
N GLY A 10 -2.22 4.90 -9.88
CA GLY A 10 -2.25 6.05 -8.97
C GLY A 10 -0.86 6.66 -8.78
N ALA A 11 -0.75 7.74 -8.00
CA ALA A 11 0.53 8.43 -7.78
C ALA A 11 1.61 7.48 -7.21
N ILE A 12 1.29 6.66 -6.22
CA ILE A 12 2.25 5.72 -5.61
C ILE A 12 2.59 4.56 -6.56
N GLY A 13 1.60 4.02 -7.31
CA GLY A 13 1.88 2.98 -8.32
C GLY A 13 2.81 3.48 -9.43
N SER A 14 2.59 4.72 -9.86
CA SER A 14 3.46 5.38 -10.84
C SER A 14 4.85 5.71 -10.26
N LEU A 15 4.94 6.05 -8.96
CA LEU A 15 6.22 6.26 -8.29
C LEU A 15 7.04 4.97 -8.18
N LEU A 16 6.39 3.84 -7.88
CA LEU A 16 7.04 2.52 -7.90
C LEU A 16 7.56 2.17 -9.31
N ALA A 17 6.78 2.46 -10.35
CA ALA A 17 7.22 2.27 -11.74
C ALA A 17 8.44 3.14 -12.06
N ALA A 18 8.43 4.40 -11.66
CA ALA A 18 9.56 5.32 -11.84
C ALA A 18 10.81 4.87 -11.07
N GLY A 19 10.65 4.42 -9.83
CA GLY A 19 11.74 3.85 -9.06
C GLY A 19 12.31 2.58 -9.68
N ALA A 20 11.45 1.69 -10.18
CA ALA A 20 11.88 0.48 -10.88
C ALA A 20 12.68 0.82 -12.16
N GLU A 21 12.21 1.78 -12.96
CA GLU A 21 12.92 2.28 -14.14
C GLU A 21 14.30 2.83 -13.77
N LYS A 22 14.34 3.79 -12.82
CA LYS A 22 15.59 4.44 -12.37
C LYS A 22 16.62 3.45 -11.85
N HIS A 23 16.19 2.44 -11.09
CA HIS A 23 17.06 1.46 -10.45
C HIS A 23 17.20 0.14 -11.22
N LYS A 24 16.73 0.10 -12.48
CA LYS A 24 16.83 -1.06 -13.39
C LYS A 24 16.27 -2.35 -12.78
N VAL A 25 15.08 -2.24 -12.19
CA VAL A 25 14.27 -3.37 -11.73
C VAL A 25 13.25 -3.68 -12.81
N THR A 26 13.15 -4.93 -13.23
CA THR A 26 12.13 -5.36 -14.23
C THR A 26 10.73 -5.25 -13.63
N TYR A 27 9.80 -4.60 -14.36
CA TYR A 27 8.45 -4.38 -13.88
C TYR A 27 7.40 -4.39 -14.98
N THR A 28 6.15 -4.68 -14.58
CA THR A 28 4.96 -4.58 -15.43
C THR A 28 3.90 -3.78 -14.70
N ARG A 29 3.19 -2.91 -15.43
CA ARG A 29 2.11 -2.07 -14.93
C ARG A 29 0.75 -2.63 -15.34
N TYR A 30 -0.20 -2.61 -14.40
CA TYR A 30 -1.59 -3.00 -14.60
C TYR A 30 -2.49 -1.83 -14.20
N PRO A 31 -2.77 -0.90 -15.12
CA PRO A 31 -3.29 0.42 -14.78
C PRO A 31 -4.74 0.46 -14.32
N ARG A 32 -5.50 -0.59 -14.57
CA ARG A 32 -6.93 -0.64 -14.18
C ARG A 32 -7.21 -1.67 -13.10
N VAL A 33 -7.92 -1.15 -12.10
CA VAL A 33 -8.75 -1.93 -11.20
C VAL A 33 -10.18 -1.49 -11.47
N TYR A 34 -11.04 -2.42 -11.82
CA TYR A 34 -12.47 -2.14 -11.98
C TYR A 34 -13.08 -1.84 -10.64
N SER A 35 -13.65 -0.62 -10.47
CA SER A 35 -14.77 -0.46 -9.54
C SER A 35 -15.96 -1.23 -10.12
N PRO A 36 -16.70 -2.02 -9.31
CA PRO A 36 -17.99 -2.48 -9.74
C PRO A 36 -18.82 -1.23 -10.06
N LEU A 37 -19.25 -1.09 -11.30
CA LEU A 37 -20.22 -0.07 -11.69
C LEU A 37 -21.33 -0.08 -10.65
N HIS A 38 -21.69 1.08 -10.12
CA HIS A 38 -22.99 1.26 -9.46
C HIS A 38 -24.03 0.60 -10.37
N ARG A 39 -24.60 -0.52 -9.90
CA ARG A 39 -25.75 -1.11 -10.55
C ARG A 39 -26.89 -0.11 -10.42
N ASN A 40 -27.04 0.74 -11.42
CA ASN A 40 -28.33 1.31 -11.69
C ASN A 40 -29.24 0.11 -12.01
N GLU A 41 -30.27 -0.04 -11.21
CA GLU A 41 -31.33 -1.00 -11.37
C GLU A 41 -32.06 -0.75 -12.70
N ALA A 42 -31.61 -1.36 -13.77
CA ALA A 42 -32.41 -1.62 -14.95
C ALA A 42 -31.62 -2.51 -15.93
N THR A 43 -31.58 -3.80 -15.70
CA THR A 43 -31.83 -4.81 -16.73
C THR A 43 -31.69 -6.21 -16.11
N LYS A 44 -32.82 -6.81 -15.84
CA LYS A 44 -32.96 -8.27 -15.66
C LYS A 44 -32.65 -8.92 -17.02
N ARG A 45 -31.51 -9.59 -17.14
CA ARG A 45 -31.36 -10.81 -17.94
C ARG A 45 -30.01 -11.46 -17.56
N CYS A 46 -30.10 -12.70 -17.11
CA CYS A 46 -29.00 -13.61 -16.87
C CYS A 46 -28.30 -13.94 -18.19
N ASP A 47 -27.07 -13.49 -18.35
CA ASP A 47 -26.07 -14.18 -19.14
C ASP A 47 -24.76 -14.11 -18.38
N LYS A 48 -24.10 -15.28 -18.22
CA LYS A 48 -22.82 -15.39 -17.55
C LYS A 48 -21.79 -14.51 -18.30
N PRO A 49 -21.18 -13.50 -17.62
CA PRO A 49 -20.20 -12.68 -18.30
C PRO A 49 -18.98 -13.53 -18.67
N THR A 50 -18.70 -13.64 -19.95
CA THR A 50 -17.43 -14.19 -20.46
C THR A 50 -16.28 -13.29 -20.03
N LEU A 51 -15.11 -13.86 -19.71
CA LEU A 51 -13.90 -13.14 -19.30
C LEU A 51 -13.54 -11.94 -20.21
N ALA A 52 -13.88 -12.01 -21.49
CA ALA A 52 -13.60 -10.98 -22.48
C ALA A 52 -14.36 -9.64 -22.27
N THR A 53 -15.50 -9.65 -21.54
CA THR A 53 -16.31 -8.45 -21.29
C THR A 53 -15.73 -7.54 -20.19
N PHE A 54 -14.71 -8.00 -19.46
CA PHE A 54 -14.11 -7.26 -18.35
C PHE A 54 -12.89 -6.40 -18.73
N PHE A 55 -12.38 -6.52 -19.95
CA PHE A 55 -11.15 -5.84 -20.37
C PHE A 55 -11.41 -4.84 -21.50
N SER A 56 -12.00 -3.68 -21.18
CA SER A 56 -11.83 -2.54 -22.08
C SER A 56 -10.39 -2.02 -21.99
N THR A 57 -9.78 -1.76 -23.14
CA THR A 57 -8.42 -1.19 -23.24
C THR A 57 -8.27 0.05 -22.34
N PRO A 58 -7.18 0.17 -21.56
CA PRO A 58 -6.93 1.37 -20.77
C PRO A 58 -6.89 2.59 -21.68
N ASN A 59 -7.43 3.71 -21.23
CA ASN A 59 -7.11 4.98 -21.85
C ASN A 59 -5.64 5.27 -21.52
N GLU A 60 -4.74 4.99 -22.47
CA GLU A 60 -3.28 5.08 -22.29
C GLU A 60 -2.84 6.48 -21.85
N SER A 61 -3.60 7.53 -22.25
CA SER A 61 -3.33 8.91 -21.83
C SER A 61 -3.48 9.15 -20.31
N SER A 62 -4.15 8.27 -19.59
CA SER A 62 -4.30 8.37 -18.12
C SER A 62 -3.14 7.79 -17.33
N ILE A 63 -2.20 7.10 -18.00
CA ILE A 63 -1.07 6.40 -17.37
C ILE A 63 0.17 7.24 -17.60
N PRO A 64 0.91 7.65 -16.55
CA PRO A 64 2.17 8.36 -16.75
C PRO A 64 3.14 7.55 -17.59
N ASN A 65 3.65 8.19 -18.65
CA ASN A 65 4.71 7.65 -19.50
C ASN A 65 6.06 8.30 -19.24
N GLU A 66 6.11 9.30 -18.37
CA GLU A 66 7.29 10.02 -17.95
C GLU A 66 7.25 10.29 -16.44
N ALA A 67 8.40 10.33 -15.81
CA ALA A 67 8.55 10.68 -14.41
C ALA A 67 9.63 11.76 -14.22
N THR A 68 9.35 12.75 -13.38
CA THR A 68 10.33 13.70 -12.85
C THR A 68 10.73 13.28 -11.45
N TRP A 69 12.02 13.04 -11.24
CA TRP A 69 12.58 12.61 -9.97
C TRP A 69 12.90 13.81 -9.06
N LEU A 70 13.32 13.55 -7.81
CA LEU A 70 13.63 14.58 -6.81
C LEU A 70 14.72 15.57 -7.23
N ASP A 71 15.64 15.14 -8.09
CA ASP A 71 16.73 15.95 -8.65
C ASP A 71 16.30 16.83 -9.84
N GLY A 72 15.01 16.80 -10.19
CA GLY A 72 14.43 17.54 -11.31
C GLY A 72 14.59 16.86 -12.67
N HIS A 73 15.36 15.76 -12.78
CA HIS A 73 15.52 15.04 -14.04
C HIS A 73 14.26 14.25 -14.41
N SER A 74 13.84 14.40 -15.66
CA SER A 74 12.73 13.64 -16.22
C SER A 74 13.24 12.49 -17.10
N PHE A 75 12.55 11.37 -17.04
CA PHE A 75 12.86 10.18 -17.84
C PHE A 75 11.59 9.40 -18.20
N PRO A 76 11.60 8.72 -19.36
CA PRO A 76 10.46 7.91 -19.79
C PRO A 76 10.29 6.65 -18.95
N LEU A 77 9.06 6.13 -18.89
CA LEU A 77 8.69 4.88 -18.22
C LEU A 77 8.43 3.79 -19.28
N HIS A 78 9.37 2.88 -19.45
CA HIS A 78 9.33 1.83 -20.49
C HIS A 78 8.65 0.53 -20.06
N GLY A 79 8.36 0.35 -18.75
CA GLY A 79 7.76 -0.88 -18.25
C GLY A 79 6.47 -1.24 -18.97
N ALA A 80 6.32 -2.51 -19.31
CA ALA A 80 5.17 -3.02 -20.03
C ALA A 80 3.85 -2.68 -19.35
N ILE A 81 2.83 -2.39 -20.15
CA ILE A 81 1.44 -2.28 -19.72
C ILE A 81 0.74 -3.57 -20.13
N ALA A 82 0.08 -4.24 -19.19
CA ALA A 82 -0.50 -5.55 -19.43
C ALA A 82 -1.86 -5.74 -18.75
N SER A 83 -2.56 -6.79 -19.16
CA SER A 83 -3.71 -7.37 -18.44
C SER A 83 -3.23 -8.46 -17.49
N PRO A 84 -4.00 -8.80 -16.44
CA PRO A 84 -3.65 -9.85 -15.51
C PRO A 84 -3.29 -11.16 -16.20
N THR A 85 -2.21 -11.77 -15.76
CA THR A 85 -1.68 -13.04 -16.28
C THR A 85 -1.09 -13.85 -15.13
N LYS A 86 -0.72 -15.11 -15.39
CA LYS A 86 -0.08 -15.97 -14.37
C LYS A 86 1.21 -15.33 -13.88
N ILE A 87 1.35 -15.28 -12.56
CA ILE A 87 2.51 -14.74 -11.88
C ILE A 87 3.31 -15.88 -11.26
N ASP A 88 4.61 -15.90 -11.50
CA ASP A 88 5.51 -16.89 -10.91
C ASP A 88 5.73 -16.64 -9.42
N ALA A 89 6.05 -17.70 -8.69
CA ALA A 89 6.24 -17.67 -7.24
C ALA A 89 7.38 -16.74 -6.76
N ASP A 90 8.35 -16.47 -7.61
CA ASP A 90 9.50 -15.60 -7.33
C ASP A 90 9.28 -14.15 -7.73
N HIS A 91 8.08 -13.81 -8.25
CA HIS A 91 7.67 -12.44 -8.54
C HIS A 91 6.98 -11.79 -7.34
N VAL A 92 6.86 -10.47 -7.38
CA VAL A 92 6.20 -9.66 -6.35
C VAL A 92 5.06 -8.89 -6.97
N LEU A 93 3.87 -9.05 -6.41
CA LEU A 93 2.67 -8.35 -6.85
C LEU A 93 2.29 -7.26 -5.83
N ILE A 94 2.36 -5.99 -6.23
CA ILE A 94 2.14 -4.84 -5.36
C ILE A 94 0.81 -4.18 -5.70
N PHE A 95 -0.01 -3.93 -4.66
CA PHE A 95 -1.29 -3.23 -4.76
C PHE A 95 -1.22 -1.86 -4.07
N PRO A 96 -0.70 -0.82 -4.74
CA PRO A 96 -0.71 0.56 -4.25
C PRO A 96 -2.06 1.22 -4.58
N LEU A 97 -3.14 0.61 -4.10
CA LEU A 97 -4.52 0.99 -4.39
C LEU A 97 -5.17 1.64 -3.17
N LYS A 98 -6.21 2.40 -3.39
CA LYS A 98 -7.12 2.78 -2.31
C LYS A 98 -7.88 1.56 -1.79
N VAL A 99 -8.15 1.51 -0.48
CA VAL A 99 -8.75 0.32 0.17
C VAL A 99 -10.05 -0.11 -0.49
N TYR A 100 -10.91 0.84 -0.90
CA TYR A 100 -12.19 0.53 -1.56
C TYR A 100 -12.02 -0.14 -2.95
N GLN A 101 -10.84 -0.06 -3.57
CA GLN A 101 -10.52 -0.72 -4.84
C GLN A 101 -9.95 -2.13 -4.65
N LEU A 102 -9.46 -2.46 -3.45
CA LEU A 102 -8.63 -3.65 -3.22
C LEU A 102 -9.41 -4.94 -3.43
N GLU A 103 -10.63 -5.03 -2.91
CA GLU A 103 -11.42 -6.26 -3.02
C GLU A 103 -11.67 -6.65 -4.48
N SER A 104 -12.12 -5.68 -5.28
CA SER A 104 -12.35 -5.89 -6.70
C SER A 104 -11.07 -6.28 -7.44
N ALA A 105 -9.96 -5.62 -7.13
CA ALA A 105 -8.66 -5.94 -7.70
C ALA A 105 -8.19 -7.35 -7.35
N LEU A 106 -8.23 -7.72 -6.08
CA LEU A 106 -7.82 -9.06 -5.65
C LEU A 106 -8.68 -10.15 -6.27
N ARG A 107 -10.02 -9.96 -6.36
CA ARG A 107 -10.92 -10.92 -7.03
C ARG A 107 -10.53 -11.13 -8.50
N GLN A 108 -10.11 -10.08 -9.22
CA GLN A 108 -9.63 -10.18 -10.59
C GLN A 108 -8.32 -10.96 -10.70
N TRP A 109 -7.46 -10.85 -9.67
CA TRP A 109 -6.15 -11.49 -9.67
C TRP A 109 -6.17 -12.95 -9.18
N LEU A 110 -7.14 -13.36 -8.36
CA LEU A 110 -7.22 -14.71 -7.80
C LEU A 110 -6.94 -15.84 -8.81
N PRO A 111 -7.49 -15.82 -10.05
CA PRO A 111 -7.25 -16.88 -11.03
C PRO A 111 -5.79 -16.98 -11.49
N PHE A 112 -4.96 -16.00 -11.24
CA PHE A 112 -3.58 -15.90 -11.72
C PHE A 112 -2.53 -16.15 -10.61
N LEU A 113 -2.98 -16.34 -9.36
CA LEU A 113 -2.13 -16.40 -8.16
C LEU A 113 -1.82 -17.84 -7.71
N HIS A 114 -1.99 -18.83 -8.55
CA HIS A 114 -1.81 -20.26 -8.18
C HIS A 114 -0.39 -20.59 -7.70
N ALA A 115 0.64 -19.91 -8.24
CA ALA A 115 2.02 -20.10 -7.82
C ALA A 115 2.36 -19.43 -6.48
N LYS A 116 1.40 -18.72 -5.86
CA LYS A 116 1.55 -17.97 -4.62
C LYS A 116 2.73 -16.98 -4.62
N PRO A 117 2.79 -16.03 -5.57
CA PRO A 117 3.75 -14.91 -5.48
C PRO A 117 3.52 -14.13 -4.20
N VAL A 118 4.53 -13.39 -3.75
CA VAL A 118 4.32 -12.46 -2.62
C VAL A 118 3.41 -11.32 -3.05
N VAL A 119 2.34 -11.12 -2.28
CA VAL A 119 1.46 -9.95 -2.41
C VAL A 119 1.90 -8.89 -1.41
N VAL A 120 2.05 -7.66 -1.87
CA VAL A 120 2.34 -6.49 -1.04
C VAL A 120 1.16 -5.53 -1.11
N LEU A 121 0.56 -5.22 0.03
CA LEU A 121 -0.46 -4.19 0.16
C LEU A 121 0.21 -2.89 0.59
N LEU A 122 0.12 -1.87 -0.24
CA LEU A 122 0.70 -0.54 0.00
C LEU A 122 -0.41 0.51 -0.06
N GLN A 123 -1.12 0.69 1.05
CA GLN A 123 -2.34 1.48 1.12
C GLN A 123 -2.26 2.52 2.23
N ASN A 124 -3.05 3.58 2.09
CA ASN A 124 -3.39 4.44 3.21
C ASN A 124 -4.66 3.90 3.90
N GLY A 125 -4.79 4.16 5.20
CA GLY A 125 -5.90 3.64 6.00
C GLY A 125 -5.75 2.15 6.33
N MET A 126 -6.81 1.59 6.87
CA MET A 126 -6.89 0.24 7.40
C MET A 126 -8.03 -0.54 6.72
N GLY A 127 -8.10 -1.84 6.98
CA GLY A 127 -9.12 -2.73 6.39
C GLY A 127 -8.61 -3.57 5.22
N GLY A 128 -7.53 -3.15 4.56
CA GLY A 128 -7.00 -3.86 3.40
C GLY A 128 -6.48 -5.26 3.71
N HIS A 129 -5.88 -5.46 4.88
CA HIS A 129 -5.35 -6.75 5.26
C HIS A 129 -6.45 -7.77 5.58
N GLU A 130 -7.57 -7.36 6.16
CA GLU A 130 -8.72 -8.22 6.41
C GLU A 130 -9.34 -8.67 5.09
N ILE A 131 -9.50 -7.76 4.12
CA ILE A 131 -9.97 -8.08 2.77
C ILE A 131 -9.03 -9.10 2.10
N ALA A 132 -7.73 -8.86 2.16
CA ALA A 132 -6.77 -9.77 1.53
C ALA A 132 -6.76 -11.15 2.19
N ARG A 133 -6.82 -11.24 3.52
CA ARG A 133 -6.89 -12.51 4.23
C ARG A 133 -8.17 -13.28 3.91
N ALA A 134 -9.30 -12.60 3.85
CA ALA A 134 -10.59 -13.22 3.50
C ALA A 134 -10.57 -13.84 2.08
N LEU A 135 -9.83 -13.24 1.14
CA LEU A 135 -9.79 -13.70 -0.25
C LEU A 135 -8.64 -14.66 -0.55
N LEU A 136 -7.46 -14.43 0.02
CA LEU A 136 -6.25 -15.20 -0.26
C LEU A 136 -6.04 -16.36 0.72
N GLY A 137 -6.65 -16.27 1.90
CA GLY A 137 -6.45 -17.19 3.03
C GLY A 137 -5.26 -16.79 3.91
N ASP A 138 -5.25 -17.32 5.15
CA ASP A 138 -4.25 -16.97 6.18
C ASP A 138 -2.82 -17.44 5.83
N ASP A 139 -2.71 -18.49 5.02
CA ASP A 139 -1.44 -19.10 4.60
C ASP A 139 -0.82 -18.47 3.35
N TYR A 140 -1.35 -17.33 2.89
CA TYR A 140 -0.82 -16.66 1.72
C TYR A 140 0.40 -15.78 2.08
N PRO A 141 1.49 -15.76 1.28
CA PRO A 141 2.64 -14.89 1.52
C PRO A 141 2.26 -13.42 1.31
N LEU A 142 1.91 -12.74 2.39
CA LEU A 142 1.38 -11.38 2.41
C LEU A 142 2.29 -10.46 3.21
N LEU A 143 2.69 -9.35 2.59
CA LEU A 143 3.36 -8.22 3.22
C LEU A 143 2.42 -7.00 3.23
N LEU A 144 2.46 -6.29 4.35
CA LEU A 144 1.81 -5.01 4.51
C LEU A 144 2.85 -3.90 4.46
N ALA A 145 2.51 -2.80 3.84
CA ALA A 145 3.41 -1.67 3.73
C ALA A 145 2.66 -0.35 3.91
N THR A 146 3.36 0.62 4.45
CA THR A 146 2.93 2.01 4.48
C THR A 146 4.07 2.92 4.06
N THR A 147 3.79 3.96 3.30
CA THR A 147 4.81 4.86 2.75
C THR A 147 4.51 6.32 3.05
N SER A 148 5.55 7.10 3.30
CA SER A 148 5.52 8.56 3.42
C SER A 148 6.11 9.28 2.20
N HIS A 149 6.50 8.55 1.16
CA HIS A 149 6.93 9.17 -0.09
C HIS A 149 5.82 10.02 -0.71
N GLY A 150 6.18 11.22 -1.15
CA GLY A 150 5.26 12.14 -1.82
C GLY A 150 5.32 11.98 -3.34
N ALA A 151 4.17 11.86 -3.99
CA ALA A 151 4.09 11.79 -5.44
C ALA A 151 2.82 12.45 -5.95
N LEU A 152 2.91 13.12 -7.08
CA LEU A 152 1.80 13.81 -7.74
C LEU A 152 1.76 13.45 -9.22
N LYS A 153 0.56 13.18 -9.72
CA LYS A 153 0.31 13.08 -11.17
C LYS A 153 -0.10 14.46 -11.68
N LYS A 154 0.62 14.95 -12.68
CA LYS A 154 0.30 16.20 -13.38
C LYS A 154 -0.09 15.89 -14.80
N GLN A 155 -1.06 16.64 -15.32
CA GLN A 155 -1.35 16.66 -16.75
C GLN A 155 -0.40 17.65 -17.43
N ARG A 156 0.21 17.22 -18.53
CA ARG A 156 1.05 18.07 -19.38
C ARG A 156 0.17 18.81 -20.40
N ASP A 157 0.76 19.78 -21.07
CA ASP A 157 0.08 20.55 -22.13
C ASP A 157 -0.37 19.68 -23.31
N ASP A 158 0.33 18.57 -23.57
CA ASP A 158 0.01 17.57 -24.58
C ASP A 158 -1.06 16.54 -24.13
N ALA A 159 -1.77 16.82 -23.03
CA ALA A 159 -2.76 15.95 -22.38
C ALA A 159 -2.21 14.62 -21.81
N GLN A 160 -0.91 14.38 -21.87
CA GLN A 160 -0.29 13.21 -21.27
C GLN A 160 -0.12 13.38 -19.75
N GLN A 161 -0.08 12.27 -19.03
CA GLN A 161 0.17 12.27 -17.59
C GLN A 161 1.67 12.13 -17.31
N GLN A 162 2.17 12.98 -16.42
CA GLN A 162 3.52 12.92 -15.88
C GLN A 162 3.46 12.65 -14.39
N LEU A 163 4.34 11.79 -13.89
CA LEU A 163 4.58 11.64 -12.47
C LEU A 163 5.61 12.66 -12.01
N VAL A 164 5.35 13.32 -10.90
CA VAL A 164 6.32 14.14 -10.19
C VAL A 164 6.55 13.55 -8.81
N TYR A 165 7.80 13.18 -8.49
CA TYR A 165 8.20 12.76 -7.16
C TYR A 165 8.41 13.99 -6.30
N THR A 166 7.51 14.27 -5.36
CA THR A 166 7.44 15.56 -4.65
C THR A 166 8.14 15.56 -3.30
N GLY A 167 8.42 14.40 -2.72
CA GLY A 167 9.06 14.36 -1.41
C GLY A 167 9.64 12.99 -1.06
N LEU A 168 10.91 12.99 -0.66
CA LEU A 168 11.57 11.80 -0.13
C LEU A 168 10.92 11.42 1.20
N GLY A 169 10.46 10.18 1.25
CA GLY A 169 9.92 9.58 2.46
C GLY A 169 10.62 8.27 2.78
N SER A 170 9.92 7.40 3.48
CA SER A 170 10.32 6.02 3.73
C SER A 170 9.11 5.10 3.60
N THR A 171 9.38 3.82 3.35
CA THR A 171 8.35 2.78 3.35
C THR A 171 8.63 1.84 4.53
N THR A 172 7.62 1.59 5.36
CA THR A 172 7.69 0.56 6.40
C THR A 172 6.98 -0.68 5.89
N LEU A 173 7.64 -1.84 5.95
CA LEU A 173 7.19 -3.12 5.43
C LEU A 173 7.22 -4.18 6.53
N GLY A 174 6.24 -5.07 6.59
CA GLY A 174 6.24 -6.17 7.54
C GLY A 174 5.19 -7.22 7.22
N SER A 175 5.23 -8.31 7.99
CA SER A 175 4.27 -9.41 7.90
C SER A 175 3.62 -9.65 9.25
N ILE A 176 2.30 -9.83 9.27
CA ILE A 176 1.58 -10.23 10.49
C ILE A 176 1.94 -11.68 10.86
N LYS A 177 2.12 -12.54 9.86
CA LYS A 177 2.41 -13.96 10.05
C LYS A 177 3.88 -14.22 10.44
N HIS A 178 4.79 -13.36 9.96
CA HIS A 178 6.23 -13.49 10.17
C HIS A 178 6.78 -12.25 10.91
N PRO A 179 6.52 -12.13 12.23
CA PRO A 179 6.97 -10.96 13.00
C PRO A 179 8.50 -10.86 13.10
N ASN A 180 9.24 -11.93 12.84
CA ASN A 180 10.70 -11.96 12.87
C ASN A 180 11.35 -11.66 11.48
N LEU A 181 10.62 -11.00 10.59
CA LEU A 181 11.10 -10.72 9.23
C LEU A 181 12.41 -9.90 9.21
N CYS A 182 12.63 -9.02 10.20
CA CYS A 182 13.88 -8.28 10.35
C CYS A 182 15.07 -9.24 10.54
N ALA A 183 15.01 -10.13 11.53
CA ALA A 183 16.07 -11.10 11.80
C ALA A 183 16.29 -12.06 10.61
N LEU A 184 15.22 -12.43 9.92
CA LEU A 184 15.32 -13.22 8.68
C LEU A 184 16.06 -12.45 7.59
N ALA A 185 15.76 -11.17 7.38
CA ALA A 185 16.44 -10.35 6.38
C ALA A 185 17.95 -10.20 6.68
N ASP A 186 18.31 -10.03 7.93
CA ASP A 186 19.70 -9.93 8.37
C ASP A 186 20.49 -11.24 8.14
N SER A 187 19.79 -12.38 8.19
CA SER A 187 20.40 -13.70 7.93
C SER A 187 20.63 -14.00 6.44
N PHE A 188 20.05 -13.23 5.52
CA PHE A 188 20.20 -13.40 4.08
C PHE A 188 21.08 -12.31 3.47
N ASN A 189 21.98 -12.70 2.58
CA ASN A 189 22.62 -11.73 1.71
C ASN A 189 21.62 -11.30 0.62
N THR A 190 20.98 -10.15 0.83
CA THR A 190 19.92 -9.62 -0.05
C THR A 190 20.39 -9.38 -1.48
N ASP A 191 21.67 -9.01 -1.69
CA ASP A 191 22.24 -8.81 -3.04
C ASP A 191 22.37 -10.12 -3.79
N SER A 192 22.70 -11.21 -3.09
CA SER A 192 22.75 -12.54 -3.71
C SER A 192 21.36 -13.05 -4.07
N LEU A 193 20.34 -12.76 -3.25
CA LEU A 193 18.94 -13.13 -3.53
C LEU A 193 18.38 -12.45 -4.79
N LEU A 194 18.86 -11.26 -5.12
CA LEU A 194 18.44 -10.54 -6.33
C LEU A 194 19.14 -11.04 -7.59
N LYS A 195 20.33 -11.62 -7.47
CA LYS A 195 21.15 -12.09 -8.60
C LYS A 195 20.83 -13.53 -9.04
N THR A 196 20.27 -14.34 -8.16
CA THR A 196 20.05 -15.78 -8.42
C THR A 196 18.62 -16.05 -8.89
N ASP A 197 18.44 -16.07 -10.20
CA ASP A 197 17.16 -16.38 -10.87
C ASP A 197 16.71 -17.85 -10.76
N HIS A 198 17.55 -18.75 -10.25
CA HIS A 198 17.32 -20.19 -10.32
C HIS A 198 17.10 -20.92 -8.99
N LEU A 199 17.18 -20.24 -7.84
CA LEU A 199 17.17 -20.91 -6.52
C LEU A 199 15.84 -21.57 -6.14
N LEU A 200 14.75 -21.26 -6.82
CA LEU A 200 13.46 -21.93 -6.60
C LEU A 200 13.22 -23.14 -7.54
N LYS A 201 14.06 -23.29 -8.59
CA LYS A 201 13.90 -24.35 -9.60
C LYS A 201 14.92 -25.48 -9.50
N THR A 202 16.00 -25.31 -8.78
CA THR A 202 17.06 -26.33 -8.67
C THR A 202 17.35 -26.70 -7.23
N ASP A 203 17.12 -27.97 -6.91
CA ASP A 203 17.48 -28.62 -5.65
C ASP A 203 19.02 -28.78 -5.48
N HIS A 204 19.84 -28.20 -6.38
CA HIS A 204 21.29 -28.29 -6.36
C HIS A 204 21.94 -26.92 -6.23
N LEU A 205 22.69 -26.74 -5.19
CA LEU A 205 23.74 -25.77 -4.87
C LEU A 205 23.49 -25.04 -3.53
N LEU A 206 23.69 -25.80 -2.46
CA LEU A 206 24.21 -25.25 -1.22
C LEU A 206 25.56 -25.93 -0.93
N LYS A 207 26.60 -25.44 -1.59
CA LYS A 207 27.98 -25.52 -1.10
C LYS A 207 28.47 -24.07 -0.99
N THR A 208 28.16 -23.43 0.09
CA THR A 208 28.95 -22.33 0.68
C THR A 208 28.81 -22.42 2.18
N ASP A 209 29.92 -22.70 2.77
CA ASP A 209 30.20 -23.06 4.13
C ASP A 209 29.78 -22.04 5.17
N SER A 210 29.47 -22.61 6.35
CA SER A 210 29.72 -22.02 7.67
C SER A 210 28.84 -20.83 8.08
N LEU A 211 27.52 -20.99 8.24
CA LEU A 211 26.76 -20.20 9.26
C LEU A 211 25.31 -20.69 9.47
N LEU A 212 24.98 -21.95 9.24
CA LEU A 212 23.67 -22.52 9.58
C LEU A 212 23.83 -23.89 10.30
N GLU A 213 24.49 -23.86 11.42
CA GLU A 213 24.44 -24.96 12.40
C GLU A 213 23.27 -24.76 13.37
N THR A 214 22.03 -24.71 12.94
CA THR A 214 20.86 -25.03 13.79
C THR A 214 19.57 -25.11 12.94
N GLY A 215 19.55 -25.92 11.92
CA GLY A 215 18.31 -26.22 11.20
C GLY A 215 18.47 -27.49 10.42
N SER A 216 17.87 -28.57 10.89
CA SER A 216 17.82 -29.88 10.28
C SER A 216 17.51 -29.77 8.79
N LEU A 217 18.53 -29.83 7.94
CA LEU A 217 18.35 -30.15 6.52
C LEU A 217 17.74 -31.55 6.44
N GLY A 218 16.49 -31.62 6.01
CA GLY A 218 15.89 -32.92 5.70
C GLY A 218 16.77 -33.66 4.68
N LYS A 219 16.92 -34.95 4.82
CA LYS A 219 17.77 -35.86 4.02
C LYS A 219 17.57 -35.79 2.48
N THR A 220 16.76 -34.86 1.96
CA THR A 220 16.39 -34.74 0.55
C THR A 220 16.90 -33.46 -0.13
N GLY A 221 17.61 -32.56 0.55
CA GLY A 221 18.10 -31.29 -0.05
C GLY A 221 16.99 -30.29 -0.44
N LYS A 222 15.72 -30.56 -0.14
CA LYS A 222 14.59 -29.68 -0.44
C LYS A 222 14.33 -28.72 0.71
N LEU A 223 14.18 -27.43 0.39
CA LEU A 223 13.76 -26.41 1.33
C LEU A 223 12.38 -26.73 1.91
N SER A 224 12.21 -26.54 3.22
CA SER A 224 10.90 -26.60 3.86
C SER A 224 9.95 -25.52 3.31
N LYS A 225 8.63 -25.71 3.47
CA LYS A 225 7.64 -24.70 3.08
C LYS A 225 7.94 -23.35 3.74
N THR A 226 8.29 -23.35 5.03
CA THR A 226 8.58 -22.15 5.81
C THR A 226 9.84 -21.43 5.31
N GLU A 227 10.92 -22.15 5.00
CA GLU A 227 12.13 -21.55 4.45
C GLU A 227 11.91 -20.94 3.08
N ARG A 228 11.10 -21.59 2.23
CA ARG A 228 10.72 -21.08 0.93
C ARG A 228 9.94 -19.76 1.04
N GLU A 229 8.93 -19.74 1.92
CA GLU A 229 8.13 -18.55 2.20
C GLU A 229 9.00 -17.41 2.76
N SER A 230 9.87 -17.69 3.73
CA SER A 230 10.80 -16.71 4.28
C SER A 230 11.70 -16.07 3.22
N ARG A 231 12.26 -16.87 2.32
CA ARG A 231 13.08 -16.38 1.20
C ARG A 231 12.28 -15.50 0.23
N GLN A 232 11.03 -15.88 -0.07
CA GLN A 232 10.15 -15.07 -0.92
C GLN A 232 9.89 -13.71 -0.29
N LEU A 233 9.60 -13.65 1.03
CA LEU A 233 9.33 -12.39 1.75
C LEU A 233 10.56 -11.48 1.80
N VAL A 234 11.75 -12.04 2.12
CA VAL A 234 13.00 -11.27 2.13
C VAL A 234 13.36 -10.77 0.74
N ARG A 235 13.13 -11.57 -0.30
CA ARG A 235 13.32 -11.14 -1.69
C ARG A 235 12.39 -10.00 -2.07
N ALA A 236 11.12 -10.06 -1.66
CA ALA A 236 10.16 -8.98 -1.89
C ALA A 236 10.60 -7.68 -1.21
N TYR A 237 11.10 -7.76 0.02
CA TYR A 237 11.72 -6.62 0.72
C TYR A 237 12.89 -6.05 -0.09
N ALA A 238 13.85 -6.89 -0.49
CA ALA A 238 15.03 -6.44 -1.22
C ALA A 238 14.66 -5.76 -2.56
N LEU A 239 13.66 -6.30 -3.27
CA LEU A 239 13.14 -5.70 -4.50
C LEU A 239 12.48 -4.34 -4.24
N LEU A 240 11.64 -4.23 -3.21
CA LEU A 240 11.03 -2.96 -2.84
C LEU A 240 12.08 -1.93 -2.44
N ASN A 241 13.05 -2.31 -1.60
CA ASN A 241 14.11 -1.42 -1.17
C ASN A 241 14.99 -0.95 -2.33
N LYS A 242 15.24 -1.82 -3.31
CA LYS A 242 15.92 -1.42 -4.54
C LYS A 242 15.06 -0.49 -5.40
N THR A 243 13.74 -0.70 -5.43
CA THR A 243 12.81 0.07 -6.26
C THR A 243 12.58 1.48 -5.73
N LEU A 244 12.28 1.62 -4.45
CA LEU A 244 11.93 2.89 -3.82
C LEU A 244 12.51 2.98 -2.40
N PRO A 245 13.84 3.20 -2.29
CA PRO A 245 14.50 3.33 -0.98
C PRO A 245 14.14 4.66 -0.28
N PRO A 246 14.23 4.68 1.06
CA PRO A 246 14.51 3.59 1.96
C PRO A 246 13.27 2.78 2.33
N VAL A 247 13.45 1.45 2.49
CA VAL A 247 12.43 0.57 3.05
C VAL A 247 12.93 0.01 4.39
N ALA A 248 12.19 0.29 5.45
CA ALA A 248 12.44 -0.26 6.79
C ALA A 248 11.56 -1.48 7.04
N LEU A 249 12.12 -2.54 7.58
CA LEU A 249 11.35 -3.69 8.07
C LEU A 249 10.80 -3.41 9.46
N SER A 250 9.59 -3.91 9.72
CA SER A 250 8.94 -3.82 11.03
C SER A 250 8.51 -5.20 11.51
N ASN A 251 8.87 -5.53 12.75
CA ASN A 251 8.37 -6.71 13.43
C ASN A 251 6.92 -6.55 13.93
N ASN A 252 6.43 -5.31 13.98
CA ASN A 252 5.05 -4.97 14.31
C ASN A 252 4.47 -4.00 13.28
N ILE A 253 4.14 -4.52 12.10
CA ILE A 253 3.62 -3.70 11.01
C ILE A 253 2.23 -3.13 11.34
N LEU A 254 1.42 -3.83 12.12
CA LEU A 254 0.11 -3.32 12.52
C LEU A 254 0.24 -2.04 13.33
N HIS A 255 1.17 -2.00 14.29
CA HIS A 255 1.44 -0.77 15.05
C HIS A 255 1.86 0.40 14.15
N ALA A 256 2.72 0.14 13.15
CA ALA A 256 3.10 1.19 12.18
C ALA A 256 1.92 1.69 11.36
N LEU A 257 1.01 0.81 10.95
CA LEU A 257 -0.22 1.18 10.24
C LEU A 257 -1.18 1.99 11.13
N TRP A 258 -1.39 1.57 12.39
CA TRP A 258 -2.18 2.32 13.37
C TRP A 258 -1.56 3.68 13.67
N SER A 259 -0.23 3.79 13.82
CA SER A 259 0.46 5.06 14.03
C SER A 259 0.22 6.04 12.86
N LYS A 260 0.26 5.55 11.62
CA LYS A 260 -0.06 6.39 10.46
C LYS A 260 -1.55 6.72 10.38
N LEU A 261 -2.42 5.78 10.75
CA LEU A 261 -3.86 6.02 10.82
C LEU A 261 -4.18 7.18 11.75
N ALA A 262 -3.55 7.25 12.93
CA ALA A 262 -3.73 8.33 13.89
C ALA A 262 -3.50 9.72 13.27
N VAL A 263 -2.38 9.87 12.56
CA VAL A 263 -2.01 11.12 11.88
C VAL A 263 -3.01 11.46 10.76
N ASN A 264 -3.34 10.47 9.93
CA ASN A 264 -4.24 10.66 8.80
C ASN A 264 -5.68 10.95 9.24
N ALA A 265 -6.13 10.37 10.36
CA ALA A 265 -7.48 10.61 10.91
C ALA A 265 -7.71 12.06 11.36
N VAL A 266 -6.63 12.80 11.61
CA VAL A 266 -6.69 14.23 11.95
C VAL A 266 -6.43 15.09 10.71
N ILE A 267 -5.24 14.96 10.10
CA ILE A 267 -4.80 15.88 9.05
C ILE A 267 -5.73 15.82 7.84
N ASN A 268 -6.08 14.61 7.39
CA ASN A 268 -6.79 14.46 6.12
C ASN A 268 -8.19 15.04 6.12
N PRO A 269 -9.09 14.71 7.08
CA PRO A 269 -10.43 15.26 7.08
C PRO A 269 -10.45 16.75 7.41
N LEU A 270 -9.62 17.23 8.36
CA LEU A 270 -9.63 18.64 8.74
C LEU A 270 -9.19 19.54 7.58
N THR A 271 -8.14 19.17 6.88
CA THR A 271 -7.65 19.95 5.73
C THR A 271 -8.61 19.88 4.55
N ALA A 272 -9.25 18.73 4.31
CA ALA A 272 -10.25 18.58 3.25
C ALA A 272 -11.52 19.40 3.51
N LEU A 273 -12.02 19.38 4.75
CA LEU A 273 -13.23 20.10 5.15
C LEU A 273 -13.07 21.63 5.13
N ASN A 274 -11.88 22.11 5.53
CA ASN A 274 -11.61 23.53 5.65
C ASN A 274 -10.88 24.13 4.43
N ASN A 275 -10.56 23.29 3.44
CA ASN A 275 -9.82 23.70 2.23
C ASN A 275 -8.51 24.43 2.53
N VAL A 276 -7.69 23.86 3.41
CA VAL A 276 -6.45 24.49 3.92
C VAL A 276 -5.25 23.56 3.79
N PRO A 277 -4.01 24.11 3.72
CA PRO A 277 -2.79 23.31 3.77
C PRO A 277 -2.57 22.68 5.14
N ASN A 278 -1.69 21.69 5.22
CA ASN A 278 -1.49 20.91 6.44
C ASN A 278 -1.08 21.76 7.65
N ILE A 279 -0.28 22.81 7.45
CA ILE A 279 0.15 23.71 8.55
C ILE A 279 -1.02 24.40 9.28
N ALA A 280 -2.13 24.62 8.58
CA ALA A 280 -3.25 25.36 9.13
C ALA A 280 -3.87 24.69 10.37
N ILE A 281 -3.81 23.35 10.46
CA ILE A 281 -4.35 22.65 11.63
C ILE A 281 -3.49 22.82 12.90
N CYS A 282 -2.32 23.45 12.80
CA CYS A 282 -1.51 23.82 13.96
C CYS A 282 -2.02 25.09 14.68
N ASP A 283 -3.02 25.76 14.12
CA ASP A 283 -3.70 26.88 14.78
C ASP A 283 -4.48 26.40 16.00
N GLU A 284 -4.50 27.22 17.06
CA GLU A 284 -5.13 26.88 18.34
C GLU A 284 -6.63 26.56 18.20
N SER A 285 -7.29 27.15 17.22
CA SER A 285 -8.72 26.90 16.94
C SER A 285 -9.04 25.43 16.61
N TYR A 286 -8.05 24.62 16.20
CA TYR A 286 -8.20 23.18 15.96
C TYR A 286 -7.88 22.33 17.19
N SER A 287 -7.35 22.90 18.28
CA SER A 287 -6.79 22.15 19.41
C SER A 287 -7.80 21.19 20.07
N GLU A 288 -9.03 21.66 20.31
CA GLU A 288 -10.10 20.85 20.89
C GLU A 288 -10.50 19.71 19.96
N GLN A 289 -10.72 20.00 18.69
CA GLN A 289 -11.11 18.98 17.70
C GLN A 289 -10.02 17.94 17.49
N ILE A 290 -8.74 18.33 17.47
CA ILE A 290 -7.59 17.41 17.41
C ILE A 290 -7.57 16.53 18.65
N HIS A 291 -7.80 17.10 19.84
CA HIS A 291 -7.85 16.35 21.09
C HIS A 291 -8.91 15.26 21.04
N ASP A 292 -10.14 15.60 20.65
CA ASP A 292 -11.26 14.66 20.59
C ASP A 292 -11.03 13.53 19.61
N ILE A 293 -10.54 13.85 18.39
CA ILE A 293 -10.20 12.83 17.38
C ILE A 293 -9.16 11.87 17.93
N CYS A 294 -8.08 12.40 18.54
CA CYS A 294 -6.99 11.58 19.07
C CYS A 294 -7.45 10.76 20.28
N GLN A 295 -8.28 11.29 21.16
CA GLN A 295 -8.82 10.59 22.32
C GLN A 295 -9.68 9.39 21.89
N GLU A 296 -10.60 9.60 20.95
CA GLU A 296 -11.41 8.53 20.37
C GLU A 296 -10.55 7.48 19.69
N PHE A 297 -9.53 7.89 18.90
CA PHE A 297 -8.57 6.98 18.29
C PHE A 297 -7.85 6.12 19.33
N VAL A 298 -7.27 6.72 20.37
CA VAL A 298 -6.52 6.01 21.42
C VAL A 298 -7.42 4.98 22.14
N ALA A 299 -8.67 5.34 22.43
CA ALA A 299 -9.63 4.44 23.05
C ALA A 299 -9.91 3.21 22.17
N VAL A 300 -10.14 3.41 20.88
CA VAL A 300 -10.39 2.34 19.90
C VAL A 300 -9.15 1.48 19.69
N ALA A 301 -7.98 2.09 19.49
CA ALA A 301 -6.72 1.39 19.31
C ALA A 301 -6.43 0.46 20.49
N ARG A 302 -6.57 0.97 21.73
CA ARG A 302 -6.41 0.18 22.97
C ARG A 302 -7.35 -1.04 23.01
N ALA A 303 -8.61 -0.86 22.65
CA ALA A 303 -9.58 -1.96 22.60
C ALA A 303 -9.28 -2.99 21.50
N CYS A 304 -8.47 -2.59 20.50
CA CYS A 304 -7.96 -3.48 19.44
C CYS A 304 -6.59 -4.11 19.78
N GLY A 305 -6.02 -3.83 20.96
CA GLY A 305 -4.73 -4.38 21.41
C GLY A 305 -3.51 -3.53 21.05
N GLU A 306 -3.74 -2.32 20.51
CA GLU A 306 -2.68 -1.36 20.19
C GLU A 306 -2.63 -0.24 21.23
N HIS A 307 -1.43 0.06 21.73
CA HIS A 307 -1.24 1.00 22.83
C HIS A 307 -0.56 2.27 22.31
N PHE A 308 -1.24 3.40 22.53
CA PHE A 308 -0.75 4.73 22.19
C PHE A 308 -0.98 5.68 23.37
N ASP A 309 -0.04 6.57 23.61
CA ASP A 309 -0.22 7.69 24.51
C ASP A 309 -0.90 8.86 23.78
N LEU A 310 -1.89 9.50 24.42
CA LEU A 310 -2.66 10.58 23.81
C LEU A 310 -1.80 11.81 23.49
N SER A 311 -0.86 12.16 24.39
CA SER A 311 0.02 13.30 24.17
C SER A 311 0.99 13.04 23.03
N GLU A 312 1.59 11.84 22.97
CA GLU A 312 2.49 11.44 21.88
C GLU A 312 1.78 11.42 20.51
N VAL A 313 0.53 10.96 20.46
CA VAL A 313 -0.27 10.99 19.24
C VAL A 313 -0.54 12.43 18.78
N LYS A 314 -0.94 13.31 19.67
CA LYS A 314 -1.17 14.74 19.38
C LYS A 314 0.12 15.41 18.89
N ASP A 315 1.23 15.20 19.59
CA ASP A 315 2.52 15.76 19.25
C ASP A 315 2.98 15.27 17.86
N LYS A 316 2.77 13.99 17.57
CA LYS A 316 3.07 13.41 16.25
C LYS A 316 2.23 14.03 15.13
N VAL A 317 0.95 14.24 15.37
CA VAL A 317 0.05 14.93 14.41
C VAL A 317 0.58 16.32 14.08
N ILE A 318 0.87 17.12 15.11
CA ILE A 318 1.39 18.48 14.94
C ILE A 318 2.78 18.47 14.27
N GLN A 319 3.66 17.55 14.65
CA GLN A 319 4.96 17.40 14.02
C GLN A 319 4.82 17.14 12.51
N VAL A 320 3.95 16.21 12.12
CA VAL A 320 3.74 15.88 10.70
C VAL A 320 3.08 17.04 9.96
N ALA A 321 2.09 17.71 10.56
CA ALA A 321 1.45 18.88 9.97
C ALA A 321 2.45 20.01 9.70
N LYS A 322 3.39 20.27 10.64
CA LYS A 322 4.48 21.24 10.46
C LYS A 322 5.48 20.79 9.38
N ALA A 323 5.92 19.53 9.41
CA ALA A 323 6.91 19.00 8.47
C ALA A 323 6.40 18.98 7.02
N THR A 324 5.09 18.89 6.81
CA THR A 324 4.44 18.91 5.50
C THR A 324 3.64 20.20 5.26
N GLY A 325 4.00 21.27 5.90
CA GLY A 325 3.18 22.46 6.11
C GLY A 325 2.57 23.08 4.88
N SER A 326 3.35 23.26 3.81
CA SER A 326 2.88 23.84 2.54
C SER A 326 2.07 22.86 1.68
N ASN A 327 2.09 21.57 2.02
CA ASN A 327 1.37 20.56 1.24
C ASN A 327 -0.11 20.53 1.60
N PHE A 328 -0.90 20.11 0.63
CA PHE A 328 -2.28 19.72 0.84
C PHE A 328 -2.36 18.20 1.03
N SER A 329 -3.20 17.75 1.95
CA SER A 329 -3.38 16.31 2.19
C SER A 329 -3.91 15.58 0.95
N SER A 330 -3.71 14.26 0.87
CA SER A 330 -4.25 13.44 -0.22
C SER A 330 -5.78 13.52 -0.30
N MET A 331 -6.45 13.57 0.86
CA MET A 331 -7.91 13.69 0.93
C MET A 331 -8.40 15.04 0.43
N HIS A 332 -7.71 16.13 0.81
CA HIS A 332 -7.99 17.45 0.26
C HIS A 332 -7.89 17.44 -1.28
N GLN A 333 -6.83 16.85 -1.82
CA GLN A 333 -6.67 16.75 -3.28
C GLN A 333 -7.77 15.89 -3.92
N ASP A 334 -8.18 14.79 -3.28
CA ASP A 334 -9.29 13.98 -3.79
C ASP A 334 -10.59 14.79 -3.87
N VAL A 335 -10.92 15.57 -2.85
CA VAL A 335 -12.09 16.46 -2.83
C VAL A 335 -12.00 17.52 -3.94
N GLN A 336 -10.85 18.19 -4.06
CA GLN A 336 -10.62 19.22 -5.09
C GLN A 336 -10.79 18.68 -6.52
N TYR A 337 -10.37 17.45 -6.76
CA TYR A 337 -10.50 16.79 -8.06
C TYR A 337 -11.78 15.95 -8.19
N LYS A 338 -12.73 16.07 -7.25
CA LYS A 338 -13.99 15.32 -7.22
C LYS A 338 -13.78 13.80 -7.34
N ARG A 339 -12.77 13.28 -6.63
CA ARG A 339 -12.45 11.86 -6.56
C ARG A 339 -12.93 11.29 -5.24
N GLU A 340 -13.31 10.02 -5.25
CA GLU A 340 -13.62 9.28 -4.03
C GLU A 340 -12.44 9.30 -3.06
N THR A 341 -12.73 9.65 -1.78
CA THR A 341 -11.73 9.77 -0.72
C THR A 341 -11.51 8.43 0.00
N GLU A 342 -10.47 8.36 0.83
CA GLU A 342 -10.21 7.20 1.71
C GLU A 342 -10.82 7.39 3.12
N ILE A 343 -11.82 8.27 3.28
CA ILE A 343 -12.42 8.57 4.60
C ILE A 343 -12.94 7.29 5.29
N ASP A 344 -13.51 6.36 4.55
CA ASP A 344 -14.02 5.09 5.09
C ASP A 344 -12.90 4.16 5.59
N ALA A 345 -11.74 4.18 4.97
CA ALA A 345 -10.58 3.41 5.39
C ALA A 345 -9.76 4.10 6.49
N ILE A 346 -10.01 5.37 6.75
CA ILE A 346 -9.34 6.18 7.78
C ILE A 346 -10.27 6.35 8.99
N ASN A 347 -11.04 7.42 9.07
CA ASN A 347 -11.95 7.64 10.20
C ASN A 347 -13.07 6.60 10.24
N GLY A 348 -13.58 6.17 9.08
CA GLY A 348 -14.59 5.10 8.98
C GLY A 348 -14.11 3.76 9.54
N TYR A 349 -12.81 3.42 9.41
CA TYR A 349 -12.26 2.25 10.06
C TYR A 349 -12.30 2.38 11.60
N ILE A 350 -11.93 3.54 12.15
CA ILE A 350 -12.03 3.82 13.59
C ILE A 350 -13.48 3.65 14.06
N VAL A 351 -14.45 4.24 13.34
CA VAL A 351 -15.89 4.12 13.64
C VAL A 351 -16.35 2.64 13.58
N SER A 352 -15.91 1.91 12.58
CA SER A 352 -16.26 0.49 12.43
C SER A 352 -15.73 -0.36 13.58
N MET A 353 -14.49 -0.15 13.98
CA MET A 353 -13.86 -0.84 15.12
C MET A 353 -14.49 -0.43 16.44
N ALA A 354 -14.77 0.85 16.63
CA ALA A 354 -15.50 1.38 17.80
C ALA A 354 -16.85 0.69 17.97
N LYS A 355 -17.62 0.58 16.89
CA LYS A 355 -18.92 -0.13 16.89
C LYS A 355 -18.79 -1.60 17.33
N LYS A 356 -17.76 -2.31 16.82
CA LYS A 356 -17.49 -3.71 17.22
C LYS A 356 -17.09 -3.86 18.69
N LYS A 357 -16.52 -2.81 19.28
CA LYS A 357 -16.04 -2.79 20.68
C LYS A 357 -16.98 -2.06 21.65
N GLY A 358 -18.11 -1.53 21.19
CA GLY A 358 -19.06 -0.79 22.02
C GLY A 358 -18.53 0.57 22.52
N ILE A 359 -17.67 1.23 21.75
CA ILE A 359 -17.05 2.52 22.09
C ILE A 359 -17.75 3.62 21.33
N SER A 360 -18.04 4.75 21.98
CA SER A 360 -18.57 5.96 21.34
C SER A 360 -17.45 6.78 20.71
N VAL A 361 -17.62 7.17 19.44
CA VAL A 361 -16.66 7.99 18.68
C VAL A 361 -17.40 9.04 17.84
N PRO A 362 -18.10 9.99 18.49
CA PRO A 362 -18.95 10.95 17.80
C PRO A 362 -18.17 11.88 16.87
N THR A 363 -16.95 12.29 17.24
CA THR A 363 -16.14 13.20 16.44
C THR A 363 -15.67 12.52 15.14
N ASN A 364 -15.14 11.31 15.21
CA ASN A 364 -14.76 10.56 14.00
C ASN A 364 -15.98 10.24 13.12
N THR A 365 -17.14 9.96 13.72
CA THR A 365 -18.39 9.72 12.97
C THR A 365 -18.80 10.97 12.19
N LEU A 366 -18.82 12.12 12.85
CA LEU A 366 -19.15 13.41 12.22
C LEU A 366 -18.20 13.75 11.07
N LEU A 367 -16.90 13.48 11.23
CA LEU A 367 -15.91 13.69 10.15
C LEU A 367 -16.21 12.83 8.93
N VAL A 368 -16.56 11.56 9.11
CA VAL A 368 -16.95 10.67 8.01
C VAL A 368 -18.15 11.23 7.25
N GLU A 369 -19.18 11.64 7.96
CA GLU A 369 -20.40 12.21 7.36
C GLU A 369 -20.10 13.51 6.60
N ARG A 370 -19.38 14.43 7.20
CA ARG A 370 -19.06 15.73 6.59
C ARG A 370 -18.17 15.59 5.35
N VAL A 371 -17.14 14.74 5.40
CA VAL A 371 -16.26 14.54 4.22
C VAL A 371 -17.03 13.89 3.08
N LYS A 372 -17.90 12.92 3.37
CA LYS A 372 -18.77 12.32 2.34
C LYS A 372 -19.69 13.34 1.69
N ALA A 373 -20.22 14.26 2.47
CA ALA A 373 -21.09 15.33 1.97
C ALA A 373 -20.39 16.32 1.00
N LEU A 374 -19.05 16.40 1.01
CA LEU A 374 -18.31 17.22 0.03
C LEU A 374 -18.30 16.62 -1.39
N LEU A 375 -18.66 15.35 -1.54
CA LEU A 375 -18.61 14.63 -2.82
C LEU A 375 -19.98 14.42 -3.45
N VAL A 376 -21.04 14.85 -2.79
CA VAL A 376 -22.42 14.85 -3.27
C VAL A 376 -22.71 16.20 -3.90
#